data_e791b9a718fcc05620f11fa2cd3731b5
#
_entry.id   e791b9a718fcc05620f11fa2cd3731b5
#
_cell.length_a   1.000
_cell.length_b   1.000
_cell.length_c   1.000
_cell.angle_alpha   90.00
_cell.angle_beta   90.00
_cell.angle_gamma   90.00
#
_symmetry.space_group_name_H-M   'P 1'
#
loop_
_entity.id
_entity.type
_entity.pdbx_description
1 polymer ?
#
loop_
_entity_poly.entity_id
_entity_poly.type
_entity_poly.pdbx_seq_one_letter_code
_entity_poly.pdbx_strand_id
1 'polypeptide(L)'
;MSKSIISEGKTTSEAIEKGLKQINLPKELVEIKVIEENKKSFFDILAPKIVKVEIKEKEARKPEEFEIETTEEELEKAKTDIEKFLNEFLKNLPEDTKYELSIKDKCIYVSITGSKIGNLIGYRGEALYALENILKAIANKTSENKVIVRLDIEGYKEKRIKTIEDFAKRKAQIVEKTGKTIILEPMQAYERKII
;
A
#
# COMPACT_ATOMS: atom_id res chain seq x y z
N MET A 1 -12.12 -17.21 -12.03
CA MET A 1 -11.36 -18.48 -12.01
C MET A 1 -9.92 -18.15 -12.36
N SER A 2 -8.99 -18.33 -11.42
CA SER A 2 -7.57 -18.11 -11.65
C SER A 2 -7.04 -19.15 -12.63
N LYS A 3 -6.30 -18.71 -13.65
CA LYS A 3 -5.70 -19.63 -14.62
C LYS A 3 -4.50 -20.32 -13.97
N SER A 4 -4.49 -21.65 -13.99
CA SER A 4 -3.36 -22.48 -13.55
C SER A 4 -2.96 -23.42 -14.68
N ILE A 5 -1.67 -23.51 -14.93
CA ILE A 5 -1.09 -24.46 -15.90
C ILE A 5 0.11 -25.19 -15.30
N ILE A 6 0.31 -26.42 -15.77
CA ILE A 6 1.51 -27.20 -15.46
C ILE A 6 2.36 -27.25 -16.72
N SER A 7 3.62 -26.85 -16.59
CA SER A 7 4.59 -26.88 -17.69
C SER A 7 5.77 -27.77 -17.34
N GLU A 8 6.32 -28.43 -18.35
CA GLU A 8 7.44 -29.38 -18.24
C GLU A 8 8.65 -28.90 -19.04
N GLY A 9 9.84 -29.11 -18.49
CA GLY A 9 11.11 -28.80 -19.15
C GLY A 9 12.25 -29.67 -18.66
N LYS A 10 13.36 -29.63 -19.37
CA LYS A 10 14.60 -30.33 -18.95
C LYS A 10 15.29 -29.64 -17.79
N THR A 11 15.00 -28.34 -17.60
CA THR A 11 15.47 -27.51 -16.49
C THR A 11 14.29 -26.70 -15.94
N THR A 12 14.42 -26.24 -14.69
CA THR A 12 13.42 -25.37 -14.05
C THR A 12 13.20 -24.10 -14.87
N SER A 13 14.27 -23.48 -15.39
CA SER A 13 14.18 -22.28 -16.23
C SER A 13 13.41 -22.52 -17.53
N GLU A 14 13.66 -23.64 -18.21
CA GLU A 14 12.97 -24.01 -19.45
C GLU A 14 11.47 -24.27 -19.20
N ALA A 15 11.14 -24.97 -18.10
CA ALA A 15 9.77 -25.22 -17.71
C ALA A 15 9.03 -23.91 -17.40
N ILE A 16 9.68 -22.96 -16.68
CA ILE A 16 9.10 -21.66 -16.38
C ILE A 16 8.87 -20.86 -17.65
N GLU A 17 9.83 -20.76 -18.56
CA GLU A 17 9.68 -19.99 -19.81
C GLU A 17 8.55 -20.54 -20.69
N LYS A 18 8.47 -21.87 -20.82
CA LYS A 18 7.37 -22.50 -21.57
C LYS A 18 6.01 -22.19 -20.95
N GLY A 19 5.91 -22.29 -19.63
CA GLY A 19 4.68 -22.02 -18.93
C GLY A 19 4.26 -20.53 -18.99
N LEU A 20 5.21 -19.59 -18.87
CA LEU A 20 4.92 -18.16 -19.03
C LEU A 20 4.40 -17.84 -20.45
N LYS A 21 4.96 -18.45 -21.49
CA LYS A 21 4.46 -18.31 -22.87
C LYS A 21 3.05 -18.87 -23.05
N GLN A 22 2.71 -19.97 -22.39
CA GLN A 22 1.39 -20.60 -22.48
C GLN A 22 0.32 -19.81 -21.72
N ILE A 23 0.65 -19.27 -20.53
CA ILE A 23 -0.29 -18.46 -19.74
C ILE A 23 -0.43 -17.03 -20.27
N ASN A 24 0.55 -16.59 -21.08
CA ASN A 24 0.64 -15.24 -21.67
C ASN A 24 0.60 -14.13 -20.63
N LEU A 25 1.29 -14.34 -19.51
CA LEU A 25 1.42 -13.37 -18.42
C LEU A 25 2.92 -13.13 -18.09
N PRO A 26 3.30 -11.91 -17.68
CA PRO A 26 4.64 -11.63 -17.21
C PRO A 26 4.94 -12.33 -15.88
N LYS A 27 6.20 -12.65 -15.64
CA LYS A 27 6.67 -13.41 -14.46
C LYS A 27 6.24 -12.79 -13.12
N GLU A 28 6.08 -11.48 -13.07
CA GLU A 28 5.68 -10.72 -11.87
C GLU A 28 4.24 -11.00 -11.45
N LEU A 29 3.38 -11.35 -12.41
CA LEU A 29 1.95 -11.60 -12.20
C LEU A 29 1.60 -13.07 -11.97
N VAL A 30 2.58 -13.94 -11.84
CA VAL A 30 2.37 -15.36 -11.63
C VAL A 30 3.10 -15.87 -10.38
N GLU A 31 2.50 -16.85 -9.73
CA GLU A 31 3.14 -17.66 -8.68
C GLU A 31 3.64 -18.95 -9.33
N ILE A 32 4.91 -19.29 -9.06
CA ILE A 32 5.58 -20.45 -9.65
C ILE A 32 5.90 -21.43 -8.53
N LYS A 33 5.37 -22.64 -8.64
CA LYS A 33 5.63 -23.73 -7.71
C LYS A 33 6.27 -24.91 -8.45
N VAL A 34 7.45 -25.33 -8.02
CA VAL A 34 8.07 -26.57 -8.52
C VAL A 34 7.35 -27.77 -7.88
N ILE A 35 6.71 -28.61 -8.70
CA ILE A 35 5.92 -29.75 -8.22
C ILE A 35 6.78 -31.01 -8.11
N GLU A 36 7.61 -31.29 -9.10
CA GLU A 36 8.48 -32.42 -9.13
C GLU A 36 9.87 -32.07 -9.69
N GLU A 37 10.86 -32.37 -8.90
CA GLU A 37 12.24 -32.56 -9.34
C GLU A 37 12.55 -34.05 -9.17
N ASN A 38 12.68 -34.81 -10.26
CA ASN A 38 12.94 -36.28 -10.19
C ASN A 38 14.14 -36.54 -9.27
N LYS A 39 13.87 -37.07 -8.06
CA LYS A 39 14.89 -37.59 -7.16
C LYS A 39 15.43 -38.86 -7.84
N LYS A 40 16.75 -38.87 -8.12
CA LYS A 40 17.45 -40.00 -8.69
C LYS A 40 17.13 -41.26 -7.90
N SER A 41 16.41 -42.19 -8.50
CA SER A 41 16.46 -43.60 -8.13
C SER A 41 17.70 -44.21 -8.79
N PHE A 42 18.39 -45.11 -8.11
CA PHE A 42 19.64 -45.74 -8.60
C PHE A 42 19.49 -46.44 -9.94
N PHE A 43 18.26 -46.71 -10.41
CA PHE A 43 17.93 -47.37 -11.65
C PHE A 43 17.61 -46.45 -12.84
N ASP A 44 17.54 -45.11 -12.64
CA ASP A 44 17.10 -44.13 -13.66
C ASP A 44 18.25 -43.32 -14.26
N ILE A 45 19.43 -43.93 -14.45
CA ILE A 45 20.61 -43.23 -14.99
C ILE A 45 20.42 -42.77 -16.45
N LEU A 46 19.43 -43.30 -17.16
CA LEU A 46 19.17 -43.01 -18.59
C LEU A 46 17.88 -42.25 -18.88
N ALA A 47 17.07 -41.91 -17.88
CA ALA A 47 15.84 -41.14 -18.09
C ALA A 47 16.14 -39.65 -18.21
N PRO A 48 15.54 -38.91 -19.17
CA PRO A 48 15.71 -37.47 -19.27
C PRO A 48 15.10 -36.82 -18.02
N LYS A 49 15.86 -35.90 -17.40
CA LYS A 49 15.35 -35.09 -16.28
C LYS A 49 14.17 -34.25 -16.77
N ILE A 50 13.02 -34.47 -16.20
CA ILE A 50 11.84 -33.66 -16.45
C ILE A 50 11.51 -32.92 -15.15
N VAL A 51 11.49 -31.62 -15.22
CA VAL A 51 11.03 -30.74 -14.12
C VAL A 51 9.64 -30.26 -14.46
N LYS A 52 8.71 -30.42 -13.51
CA LYS A 52 7.34 -29.93 -13.63
C LYS A 52 7.16 -28.69 -12.73
N VAL A 53 6.66 -27.63 -13.31
CA VAL A 53 6.33 -26.40 -12.61
C VAL A 53 4.85 -26.07 -12.79
N GLU A 54 4.19 -25.77 -11.71
CA GLU A 54 2.85 -25.20 -11.72
C GLU A 54 2.98 -23.67 -11.72
N ILE A 55 2.34 -23.04 -12.71
CA ILE A 55 2.29 -21.58 -12.82
C ILE A 55 0.84 -21.17 -12.65
N LYS A 56 0.58 -20.41 -11.60
CA LYS A 56 -0.74 -19.85 -11.29
C LYS A 56 -0.70 -18.34 -11.48
N GLU A 57 -1.73 -17.78 -12.10
CA GLU A 57 -1.95 -16.36 -12.07
C GLU A 57 -2.04 -15.94 -10.60
N LYS A 58 -1.17 -15.00 -10.17
CA LYS A 58 -1.36 -14.38 -8.86
C LYS A 58 -2.74 -13.75 -8.89
N GLU A 59 -3.64 -14.27 -8.08
CA GLU A 59 -4.84 -13.50 -7.78
C GLU A 59 -4.33 -12.14 -7.32
N ALA A 60 -4.65 -11.09 -8.10
CA ALA A 60 -4.45 -9.75 -7.60
C ALA A 60 -5.06 -9.78 -6.20
N ARG A 61 -4.21 -9.65 -5.16
CA ARG A 61 -4.73 -9.50 -3.82
C ARG A 61 -5.70 -8.35 -3.96
N LYS A 62 -6.99 -8.64 -4.06
CA LYS A 62 -8.01 -7.66 -3.76
C LYS A 62 -7.50 -7.07 -2.46
N PRO A 63 -7.36 -5.75 -2.33
CA PRO A 63 -7.12 -5.18 -1.02
C PRO A 63 -8.11 -5.95 -0.16
N GLU A 64 -7.59 -6.72 0.82
CA GLU A 64 -8.44 -7.41 1.76
C GLU A 64 -9.45 -6.33 2.14
N GLU A 65 -10.68 -6.45 1.65
CA GLU A 65 -11.80 -5.78 2.24
C GLU A 65 -11.80 -6.40 3.63
N PHE A 66 -11.01 -5.81 4.53
CA PHE A 66 -11.16 -6.04 5.93
C PHE A 66 -12.63 -5.70 6.17
N GLU A 67 -13.46 -6.72 6.29
CA GLU A 67 -14.76 -6.52 6.89
C GLU A 67 -14.44 -5.83 8.20
N ILE A 68 -14.70 -4.53 8.24
CA ILE A 68 -14.40 -3.72 9.41
C ILE A 68 -15.50 -4.13 10.40
N GLU A 69 -15.18 -5.14 11.21
CA GLU A 69 -16.05 -5.65 12.27
C GLU A 69 -16.19 -4.65 13.43
N THR A 70 -15.57 -3.48 13.32
CA THR A 70 -15.61 -2.42 14.33
C THR A 70 -17.04 -2.02 14.63
N THR A 71 -17.42 -2.11 15.89
CA THR A 71 -18.74 -1.75 16.37
C THR A 71 -18.91 -0.23 16.47
N GLU A 72 -20.16 0.25 16.47
CA GLU A 72 -20.43 1.68 16.65
C GLU A 72 -19.93 2.18 18.02
N GLU A 73 -20.01 1.36 19.06
CA GLU A 73 -19.52 1.67 20.41
C GLU A 73 -18.01 1.87 20.42
N GLU A 74 -17.25 1.02 19.73
CA GLU A 74 -15.79 1.16 19.60
C GLU A 74 -15.42 2.44 18.84
N LEU A 75 -16.17 2.80 17.79
CA LEU A 75 -15.94 4.02 17.02
C LEU A 75 -16.21 5.27 17.86
N GLU A 76 -17.29 5.34 18.61
CA GLU A 76 -17.60 6.48 19.47
C GLU A 76 -16.61 6.61 20.63
N LYS A 77 -16.16 5.50 21.19
CA LYS A 77 -15.11 5.50 22.23
C LYS A 77 -13.77 6.00 21.66
N ALA A 78 -13.37 5.46 20.52
CA ALA A 78 -12.15 5.90 19.83
C ALA A 78 -12.20 7.39 19.45
N LYS A 79 -13.36 7.88 18.98
CA LYS A 79 -13.59 9.29 18.68
C LYS A 79 -13.42 10.16 19.94
N THR A 80 -14.02 9.74 21.07
CA THR A 80 -13.88 10.44 22.35
C THR A 80 -12.43 10.52 22.81
N ASP A 81 -11.66 9.45 22.66
CA ASP A 81 -10.24 9.44 23.05
C ASP A 81 -9.39 10.32 22.11
N ILE A 82 -9.70 10.34 20.81
CA ILE A 82 -9.09 11.28 19.84
C ILE A 82 -9.43 12.73 20.21
N GLU A 83 -10.68 13.03 20.54
CA GLU A 83 -11.13 14.38 20.96
C GLU A 83 -10.37 14.88 22.19
N LYS A 84 -10.23 14.04 23.21
CA LYS A 84 -9.43 14.37 24.40
C LYS A 84 -7.99 14.73 24.05
N PHE A 85 -7.37 13.92 23.20
CA PHE A 85 -6.00 14.16 22.76
C PHE A 85 -5.90 15.46 21.95
N LEU A 86 -6.78 15.68 20.98
CA LEU A 86 -6.75 16.88 20.14
C LEU A 86 -7.00 18.14 20.95
N ASN A 87 -7.93 18.13 21.90
CA ASN A 87 -8.19 19.27 22.78
C ASN A 87 -6.97 19.66 23.61
N GLU A 88 -6.14 18.70 24.02
CA GLU A 88 -4.89 18.99 24.74
C GLU A 88 -3.78 19.41 23.80
N PHE A 89 -3.62 18.69 22.68
CA PHE A 89 -2.58 18.93 21.69
C PHE A 89 -2.71 20.32 21.03
N LEU A 90 -3.93 20.73 20.69
CA LEU A 90 -4.18 21.98 19.99
C LEU A 90 -4.10 23.22 20.89
N LYS A 91 -4.08 23.09 22.22
CA LYS A 91 -3.95 24.25 23.14
C LYS A 91 -2.71 25.11 22.91
N ASN A 92 -1.64 24.51 22.40
CA ASN A 92 -0.38 25.19 22.13
C ASN A 92 -0.23 25.70 20.69
N LEU A 93 -1.29 25.59 19.90
CA LEU A 93 -1.34 26.06 18.51
C LEU A 93 -2.06 27.43 18.42
N PRO A 94 -1.96 28.12 17.27
CA PRO A 94 -2.68 29.36 17.06
C PRO A 94 -4.18 29.23 17.36
N GLU A 95 -4.78 30.28 17.94
CA GLU A 95 -6.19 30.31 18.38
C GLU A 95 -7.21 30.05 17.26
N ASP A 96 -6.82 30.29 16.01
CA ASP A 96 -7.63 30.02 14.82
C ASP A 96 -7.59 28.56 14.35
N THR A 97 -6.82 27.71 15.04
CA THR A 97 -6.76 26.28 14.73
C THR A 97 -8.02 25.59 15.23
N LYS A 98 -8.71 24.92 14.30
CA LYS A 98 -9.95 24.17 14.57
C LYS A 98 -9.81 22.75 14.06
N TYR A 99 -10.56 21.84 14.65
CA TYR A 99 -10.68 20.49 14.13
C TYR A 99 -12.14 20.06 14.02
N GLU A 100 -12.40 19.16 13.12
CA GLU A 100 -13.68 18.50 12.94
C GLU A 100 -13.46 16.99 12.93
N LEU A 101 -14.34 16.26 13.61
CA LEU A 101 -14.38 14.81 13.66
C LEU A 101 -15.69 14.30 13.07
N SER A 102 -15.59 13.37 12.15
CA SER A 102 -16.76 12.69 11.59
C SER A 102 -16.49 11.20 11.44
N ILE A 103 -17.54 10.39 11.62
CA ILE A 103 -17.53 8.95 11.35
C ILE A 103 -18.26 8.73 10.04
N LYS A 104 -17.59 8.11 9.07
CA LYS A 104 -18.17 7.72 7.78
C LYS A 104 -17.63 6.35 7.39
N ASP A 105 -18.47 5.45 6.92
CA ASP A 105 -18.08 4.12 6.45
C ASP A 105 -17.15 3.38 7.44
N LYS A 106 -17.50 3.42 8.73
CA LYS A 106 -16.71 2.84 9.84
C LYS A 106 -15.28 3.38 9.96
N CYS A 107 -15.02 4.56 9.42
CA CYS A 107 -13.74 5.27 9.52
C CYS A 107 -13.93 6.59 10.27
N ILE A 108 -12.98 6.95 11.12
CA ILE A 108 -12.92 8.26 11.77
C ILE A 108 -12.13 9.20 10.88
N TYR A 109 -12.76 10.29 10.45
CA TYR A 109 -12.13 11.35 9.69
C TYR A 109 -11.86 12.53 10.62
N VAL A 110 -10.62 12.98 10.63
CA VAL A 110 -10.15 14.15 11.37
C VAL A 110 -9.72 15.20 10.35
N SER A 111 -10.29 16.38 10.41
CA SER A 111 -9.88 17.53 9.60
C SER A 111 -9.38 18.64 10.53
N ILE A 112 -8.18 19.16 10.27
CA ILE A 112 -7.61 20.28 11.02
C ILE A 112 -7.44 21.46 10.07
N THR A 113 -7.92 22.63 10.48
CA THR A 113 -7.84 23.88 9.72
C THR A 113 -7.27 25.00 10.56
N GLY A 114 -6.55 25.94 9.95
CA GLY A 114 -5.96 27.10 10.63
C GLY A 114 -4.93 27.82 9.76
N SER A 115 -4.66 29.09 10.04
CA SER A 115 -3.84 29.96 9.17
C SER A 115 -2.33 29.71 9.26
N LYS A 116 -1.82 29.16 10.35
CA LYS A 116 -0.38 29.00 10.63
C LYS A 116 0.01 27.60 11.09
N ILE A 117 -0.67 26.59 10.55
CA ILE A 117 -0.48 25.19 10.96
C ILE A 117 0.43 24.38 10.01
N GLY A 118 1.20 25.05 9.15
CA GLY A 118 2.12 24.38 8.21
C GLY A 118 3.12 23.45 8.90
N ASN A 119 3.50 23.74 10.15
CA ASN A 119 4.36 22.86 10.95
C ASN A 119 3.72 21.49 11.24
N LEU A 120 2.38 21.42 11.33
CA LEU A 120 1.65 20.16 11.50
C LEU A 120 1.64 19.32 10.23
N ILE A 121 1.85 19.92 9.08
CA ILE A 121 2.04 19.20 7.82
C ILE A 121 3.48 18.70 7.74
N GLY A 122 4.43 19.57 8.03
CA GLY A 122 5.85 19.30 7.96
C GLY A 122 6.37 19.16 6.53
N TYR A 123 7.64 18.77 6.42
CA TYR A 123 8.27 18.57 5.12
C TYR A 123 7.59 17.39 4.39
N ARG A 124 6.99 17.68 3.23
CA ARG A 124 6.29 16.68 2.41
C ARG A 124 5.20 15.87 3.13
N GLY A 125 4.62 16.42 4.18
CA GLY A 125 3.57 15.76 4.94
C GLY A 125 4.07 14.81 6.04
N GLU A 126 5.36 14.78 6.35
CA GLU A 126 5.93 13.88 7.35
C GLU A 126 5.28 14.04 8.72
N ALA A 127 5.08 15.32 9.19
CA ALA A 127 4.43 15.59 10.46
C ALA A 127 2.95 15.20 10.45
N LEU A 128 2.25 15.43 9.35
CA LEU A 128 0.86 15.00 9.15
C LEU A 128 0.72 13.49 9.30
N TYR A 129 1.58 12.72 8.63
CA TYR A 129 1.53 11.26 8.72
C TYR A 129 1.93 10.74 10.09
N ALA A 130 2.90 11.39 10.76
CA ALA A 130 3.26 11.05 12.14
C ALA A 130 2.07 11.27 13.08
N LEU A 131 1.39 12.42 12.97
CA LEU A 131 0.19 12.72 13.76
C LEU A 131 -0.95 11.74 13.43
N GLU A 132 -1.18 11.40 12.17
CA GLU A 132 -2.18 10.39 11.78
C GLU A 132 -1.88 9.04 12.44
N ASN A 133 -0.61 8.63 12.52
CA ASN A 133 -0.23 7.38 13.18
C ASN A 133 -0.44 7.42 14.70
N ILE A 134 -0.21 8.58 15.33
CA ILE A 134 -0.53 8.78 16.75
C ILE A 134 -2.03 8.64 16.98
N LEU A 135 -2.87 9.29 16.15
CA LEU A 135 -4.31 9.19 16.25
C LEU A 135 -4.82 7.74 16.03
N LYS A 136 -4.22 7.01 15.08
CA LYS A 136 -4.49 5.57 14.89
C LYS A 136 -4.13 4.75 16.12
N ALA A 137 -3.00 5.03 16.76
CA ALA A 137 -2.59 4.33 17.97
C ALA A 137 -3.54 4.61 19.13
N ILE A 138 -3.99 5.85 19.30
CA ILE A 138 -4.98 6.25 20.31
C ILE A 138 -6.30 5.54 20.08
N ALA A 139 -6.83 5.58 18.84
CA ALA A 139 -8.08 4.94 18.48
C ALA A 139 -8.09 3.42 18.74
N ASN A 140 -6.95 2.78 18.54
CA ASN A 140 -6.82 1.33 18.68
C ASN A 140 -6.30 0.88 20.06
N LYS A 141 -6.12 1.80 21.01
CA LYS A 141 -5.59 1.47 22.34
C LYS A 141 -6.48 0.51 23.13
N THR A 142 -7.80 0.65 22.99
CA THR A 142 -8.80 -0.10 23.77
C THR A 142 -9.79 -0.85 22.89
N SER A 143 -9.67 -0.80 21.58
CA SER A 143 -10.51 -1.52 20.63
C SER A 143 -9.98 -2.94 20.40
N GLU A 144 -10.86 -3.93 20.38
CA GLU A 144 -10.55 -5.30 19.96
C GLU A 144 -10.40 -5.38 18.44
N ASN A 145 -11.24 -4.62 17.73
CA ASN A 145 -11.23 -4.52 16.28
C ASN A 145 -10.46 -3.28 15.80
N LYS A 146 -9.94 -3.35 14.57
CA LYS A 146 -9.12 -2.28 13.99
C LYS A 146 -9.94 -1.07 13.59
N VAL A 147 -9.81 0.03 14.31
CA VAL A 147 -10.37 1.33 13.95
C VAL A 147 -9.48 2.04 12.93
N ILE A 148 -10.07 2.46 11.82
CA ILE A 148 -9.39 3.23 10.78
C ILE A 148 -9.56 4.72 11.06
N VAL A 149 -8.43 5.45 11.10
CA VAL A 149 -8.42 6.90 11.27
C VAL A 149 -7.74 7.54 10.06
N ARG A 150 -8.33 8.59 9.54
CA ARG A 150 -7.79 9.41 8.45
C ARG A 150 -7.70 10.86 8.89
N LEU A 151 -6.51 11.44 8.79
CA LEU A 151 -6.26 12.84 9.08
C LEU A 151 -6.04 13.62 7.78
N ASP A 152 -6.66 14.77 7.66
CA ASP A 152 -6.30 15.78 6.67
C ASP A 152 -6.05 17.12 7.34
N ILE A 153 -5.12 17.90 6.81
CA ILE A 153 -4.79 19.24 7.28
C ILE A 153 -4.84 20.17 6.06
N GLU A 154 -5.79 21.13 6.06
CA GLU A 154 -5.94 22.13 5.00
C GLU A 154 -6.06 21.56 3.58
N GLY A 155 -6.61 20.35 3.41
CA GLY A 155 -6.69 19.68 2.11
C GLY A 155 -5.31 19.34 1.52
N TYR A 156 -4.30 19.16 2.39
CA TYR A 156 -2.92 18.94 1.96
C TYR A 156 -2.76 17.68 1.11
N LYS A 157 -3.42 16.59 1.49
CA LYS A 157 -3.26 15.30 0.77
C LYS A 157 -3.61 15.43 -0.71
N GLU A 158 -4.71 16.10 -1.04
CA GLU A 158 -5.12 16.31 -2.43
C GLU A 158 -4.14 17.24 -3.19
N LYS A 159 -3.73 18.35 -2.56
CA LYS A 159 -2.73 19.27 -3.12
C LYS A 159 -1.40 18.57 -3.39
N ARG A 160 -1.01 17.67 -2.47
CA ARG A 160 0.23 16.91 -2.58
C ARG A 160 0.20 15.91 -3.74
N ILE A 161 -0.90 15.20 -3.92
CA ILE A 161 -1.10 14.28 -5.06
C ILE A 161 -0.92 15.03 -6.38
N LYS A 162 -1.61 16.15 -6.57
CA LYS A 162 -1.47 16.99 -7.77
C LYS A 162 -0.02 17.43 -8.01
N THR A 163 0.67 17.85 -6.94
CA THR A 163 2.08 18.25 -7.02
C THR A 163 2.97 17.10 -7.49
N ILE A 164 2.73 15.88 -7.01
CA ILE A 164 3.49 14.69 -7.39
C ILE A 164 3.22 14.30 -8.84
N GLU A 165 1.96 14.31 -9.27
CA GLU A 165 1.58 14.06 -10.66
C GLU A 165 2.27 15.02 -11.63
N ASP A 166 2.23 16.33 -11.34
CA ASP A 166 2.88 17.35 -12.16
C ASP A 166 4.40 17.20 -12.16
N PHE A 167 4.98 16.82 -11.03
CA PHE A 167 6.40 16.53 -10.93
C PHE A 167 6.77 15.32 -11.79
N ALA A 168 6.00 14.24 -11.72
CA ALA A 168 6.21 13.03 -12.50
C ALA A 168 6.14 13.32 -14.01
N LYS A 169 5.10 14.06 -14.46
CA LYS A 169 4.95 14.47 -15.87
C LYS A 169 6.15 15.26 -16.37
N ARG A 170 6.62 16.26 -15.59
CA ARG A 170 7.81 17.05 -15.96
C ARG A 170 9.07 16.18 -16.05
N LYS A 171 9.27 15.23 -15.13
CA LYS A 171 10.42 14.34 -15.17
C LYS A 171 10.37 13.36 -16.33
N ALA A 172 9.19 12.81 -16.64
CA ALA A 172 8.97 11.96 -17.80
C ALA A 172 9.34 12.67 -19.12
N GLN A 173 8.93 13.92 -19.30
CA GLN A 173 9.28 14.73 -20.48
C GLN A 173 10.81 14.95 -20.63
N ILE A 174 11.52 15.09 -19.52
CA ILE A 174 12.98 15.23 -19.54
C ILE A 174 13.62 13.90 -19.97
N VAL A 175 13.16 12.77 -19.43
CA VAL A 175 13.64 11.43 -19.81
C VAL A 175 13.38 11.18 -21.30
N GLU A 176 12.18 11.49 -21.78
CA GLU A 176 11.80 11.34 -23.19
C GLU A 176 12.73 12.13 -24.12
N LYS A 177 13.04 13.39 -23.77
CA LYS A 177 13.91 14.27 -24.57
C LYS A 177 15.40 13.89 -24.51
N THR A 178 15.86 13.39 -23.37
CA THR A 178 17.29 13.19 -23.12
C THR A 178 17.75 11.74 -23.23
N GLY A 179 16.81 10.78 -23.13
CA GLY A 179 17.10 9.35 -23.03
C GLY A 179 17.82 8.94 -21.74
N LYS A 180 17.99 9.87 -20.79
CA LYS A 180 18.75 9.62 -19.55
C LYS A 180 17.83 9.19 -18.41
N THR A 181 18.26 8.19 -17.66
CA THR A 181 17.57 7.77 -16.43
C THR A 181 17.61 8.88 -15.38
N ILE A 182 16.48 9.16 -14.74
CA ILE A 182 16.38 10.10 -13.63
C ILE A 182 16.00 9.33 -12.38
N ILE A 183 16.79 9.47 -11.33
CA ILE A 183 16.47 8.92 -10.01
C ILE A 183 15.66 9.98 -9.27
N LEU A 184 14.45 9.59 -8.84
CA LEU A 184 13.60 10.46 -8.04
C LEU A 184 13.99 10.38 -6.56
N GLU A 185 13.68 11.41 -5.81
CA GLU A 185 13.92 11.45 -4.38
C GLU A 185 13.09 10.39 -3.63
N PRO A 186 13.55 9.92 -2.45
CA PRO A 186 12.77 9.03 -1.60
C PRO A 186 11.41 9.63 -1.25
N MET A 187 10.36 8.81 -1.31
CA MET A 187 9.00 9.22 -1.00
C MET A 187 8.18 8.06 -0.42
N GLN A 188 7.04 8.37 0.16
CA GLN A 188 6.15 7.39 0.77
C GLN A 188 5.67 6.34 -0.23
N ALA A 189 5.36 5.13 0.26
CA ALA A 189 4.96 4.03 -0.60
C ALA A 189 3.71 4.34 -1.45
N TYR A 190 2.75 5.07 -0.90
CA TYR A 190 1.55 5.48 -1.63
C TYR A 190 1.87 6.53 -2.70
N GLU A 191 2.82 7.46 -2.44
CA GLU A 191 3.26 8.46 -3.41
C GLU A 191 3.94 7.81 -4.61
N ARG A 192 4.74 6.75 -4.38
CA ARG A 192 5.37 5.98 -5.46
C ARG A 192 4.39 5.25 -6.39
N LYS A 193 3.14 5.05 -5.94
CA LYS A 193 2.10 4.45 -6.79
C LYS A 193 1.44 5.46 -7.73
N ILE A 194 1.59 6.75 -7.43
CA ILE A 194 1.04 7.84 -8.25
C ILE A 194 1.94 8.11 -9.46
N ILE A 195 3.25 7.90 -9.31
CA ILE A 195 4.27 8.06 -10.36
C ILE A 195 4.33 6.85 -11.26
#